data_ebf7a84a800e81ad8bf633a8a0a51788
#
_entry.id   ebf7a84a800e81ad8bf633a8a0a51788
#
_cell.length_a   1.000
_cell.length_b   1.000
_cell.length_c   1.000
_cell.angle_alpha   90.00
_cell.angle_beta   90.00
_cell.angle_gamma   90.00
#
_symmetry.space_group_name_H-M   'P 1'
#
loop_
_entity.id
_entity.type
_entity.pdbx_description
1 polymer ?
#
loop_
_entity_poly.entity_id
_entity_poly.type
_entity_poly.pdbx_seq_one_letter_code
_entity_poly.pdbx_strand_id
1 'polypeptide(L)'
;MFDHQSGPEISAPIPEARAGSRRKARVYLVHAAVSESVLPAPEPDAALLQKLVRRRLVRLERVVAALNGKVIRQMPRGLLAEFETAEAAVLGAGEMQRRCAVIPQISETQIALNIGIESTEAMARSADAIDPAELVAIKLASMLGEGSVVVSAAVMNALSPSLRKAVSRVADDGIDVAAHSVNWEMLPMLKLPAATAQKAPELIVPPVQGHASVAFSLAGIQFSFGSNHPVITIGRDPVNDIMVNDPKASRQHCKIIFQHDGYLLVDVSTNGTFMAVDGGKPRIIRNAMLPLPRNGCISLGHPSRPGDSAVLKFEIRTEIS
;
A
#
# COMPACT_ATOMS: atom_id res chain seq x y z
N MET A 1 -78.17 -2.31 -52.01
CA MET A 1 -78.33 -3.67 -51.41
C MET A 1 -77.01 -4.35 -51.47
N PHE A 2 -76.26 -4.26 -50.44
CA PHE A 2 -75.19 -5.21 -50.00
C PHE A 2 -74.63 -4.70 -48.72
N ASP A 3 -74.91 -5.48 -47.65
CA ASP A 3 -74.39 -5.33 -46.28
C ASP A 3 -72.91 -5.66 -46.26
N HIS A 4 -72.11 -4.83 -45.60
CA HIS A 4 -70.77 -5.17 -45.18
C HIS A 4 -70.68 -5.06 -43.64
N GLN A 5 -70.86 -6.19 -42.98
CA GLN A 5 -70.52 -6.34 -41.57
C GLN A 5 -69.00 -6.38 -41.42
N SER A 6 -68.47 -5.41 -40.72
CA SER A 6 -67.10 -5.41 -40.23
C SER A 6 -67.07 -6.08 -38.85
N GLY A 7 -66.43 -7.23 -38.77
CA GLY A 7 -66.19 -7.94 -37.51
C GLY A 7 -65.10 -7.25 -36.67
N PRO A 8 -65.07 -7.43 -35.32
CA PRO A 8 -64.09 -6.78 -34.47
C PRO A 8 -62.73 -7.45 -34.59
N GLU A 9 -61.70 -6.63 -34.87
CA GLU A 9 -60.28 -7.01 -34.71
C GLU A 9 -59.98 -7.27 -33.25
N ILE A 10 -59.63 -8.51 -32.91
CA ILE A 10 -59.09 -8.87 -31.63
C ILE A 10 -57.60 -8.54 -31.62
N SER A 11 -57.27 -7.41 -31.04
CA SER A 11 -55.87 -7.02 -30.79
C SER A 11 -55.28 -7.94 -29.71
N ALA A 12 -54.31 -8.75 -30.07
CA ALA A 12 -53.56 -9.58 -29.12
C ALA A 12 -52.75 -8.71 -28.16
N PRO A 13 -52.67 -9.03 -26.87
CA PRO A 13 -51.87 -8.25 -25.92
C PRO A 13 -50.38 -8.42 -26.27
N ILE A 14 -49.68 -7.27 -26.40
CA ILE A 14 -48.23 -7.20 -26.51
C ILE A 14 -47.63 -7.78 -25.21
N PRO A 15 -46.73 -8.78 -25.26
CA PRO A 15 -46.11 -9.26 -24.04
C PRO A 15 -45.25 -8.14 -23.44
N GLU A 16 -45.61 -7.70 -22.24
CA GLU A 16 -44.79 -6.83 -21.41
C GLU A 16 -43.38 -7.46 -21.27
N ALA A 17 -42.39 -6.79 -21.83
CA ALA A 17 -41.00 -7.13 -21.64
C ALA A 17 -40.72 -7.12 -20.11
N ARG A 18 -40.57 -8.28 -19.52
CA ARG A 18 -40.08 -8.44 -18.15
C ARG A 18 -38.79 -7.63 -18.07
N ALA A 19 -38.85 -6.49 -17.38
CA ALA A 19 -37.69 -5.74 -16.96
C ALA A 19 -36.83 -6.67 -16.09
N GLY A 20 -35.83 -7.27 -16.71
CA GLY A 20 -34.85 -8.08 -16.01
C GLY A 20 -34.22 -7.20 -14.96
N SER A 21 -34.46 -7.48 -13.70
CA SER A 21 -33.78 -6.86 -12.56
C SER A 21 -32.28 -7.03 -12.80
N ARG A 22 -31.61 -6.01 -13.34
CA ARG A 22 -30.16 -5.94 -13.36
C ARG A 22 -29.72 -6.00 -11.90
N ARG A 23 -29.23 -7.17 -11.47
CA ARG A 23 -28.53 -7.30 -10.18
C ARG A 23 -27.49 -6.18 -10.15
N LYS A 24 -27.66 -5.24 -9.25
CA LYS A 24 -26.66 -4.21 -9.03
C LYS A 24 -25.35 -4.89 -8.71
N ALA A 25 -24.27 -4.46 -9.35
CA ALA A 25 -22.94 -5.03 -9.11
C ALA A 25 -22.56 -4.78 -7.64
N ARG A 26 -22.00 -5.79 -7.00
CA ARG A 26 -21.47 -5.65 -5.64
C ARG A 26 -20.08 -5.05 -5.71
N VAL A 27 -19.78 -4.13 -4.80
CA VAL A 27 -18.47 -3.50 -4.64
C VAL A 27 -18.04 -3.58 -3.18
N TYR A 28 -16.76 -3.36 -2.94
CA TYR A 28 -16.13 -3.50 -1.62
C TYR A 28 -15.45 -2.20 -1.25
N LEU A 29 -15.90 -1.62 -0.12
CA LEU A 29 -15.38 -0.39 0.43
C LEU A 29 -14.25 -0.69 1.40
N VAL A 30 -13.12 -0.08 1.18
CA VAL A 30 -11.93 -0.16 2.03
C VAL A 30 -11.73 1.21 2.69
N HIS A 31 -11.96 1.29 3.98
CA HIS A 31 -11.58 2.44 4.80
C HIS A 31 -10.21 2.18 5.41
N ALA A 32 -9.21 2.96 5.04
CA ALA A 32 -7.86 2.86 5.58
C ALA A 32 -7.52 4.13 6.35
N ALA A 33 -7.31 4.01 7.66
CA ALA A 33 -7.03 5.13 8.57
C ALA A 33 -5.66 4.96 9.23
N VAL A 34 -4.89 6.03 9.23
CA VAL A 34 -3.61 6.12 9.95
C VAL A 34 -3.91 6.46 11.41
N SER A 35 -3.53 5.57 12.32
CA SER A 35 -3.56 5.80 13.77
C SER A 35 -2.17 6.19 14.28
N GLU A 36 -2.13 6.91 15.37
CA GLU A 36 -0.91 7.28 16.08
C GLU A 36 -1.03 6.82 17.52
N SER A 37 -0.09 5.96 17.93
CA SER A 37 0.21 5.74 19.34
C SER A 37 1.30 6.70 19.73
N VAL A 38 0.99 7.62 20.61
CA VAL A 38 1.99 8.47 21.26
C VAL A 38 2.48 7.71 22.50
N LEU A 39 3.70 7.20 22.46
CA LEU A 39 4.41 6.84 23.69
C LEU A 39 4.67 8.14 24.47
N PRO A 40 4.76 8.12 25.81
CA PRO A 40 4.99 9.32 26.63
C PRO A 40 6.37 9.90 26.33
N ALA A 41 6.45 10.82 25.39
CA ALA A 41 7.64 11.49 24.91
C ALA A 41 7.27 12.90 24.41
N PRO A 42 8.24 13.82 24.22
CA PRO A 42 7.94 15.15 23.74
C PRO A 42 7.17 15.11 22.42
N GLU A 43 6.14 15.97 22.30
CA GLU A 43 5.24 16.02 21.15
C GLU A 43 6.04 16.07 19.83
N PRO A 44 5.74 15.16 18.89
CA PRO A 44 6.43 15.17 17.61
C PRO A 44 6.10 16.46 16.85
N ASP A 45 7.05 16.98 16.09
CA ASP A 45 6.83 18.12 15.19
C ASP A 45 5.61 17.81 14.28
N ALA A 46 4.53 18.58 14.48
CA ALA A 46 3.27 18.40 13.76
C ALA A 46 3.45 18.45 12.23
N ALA A 47 4.39 19.28 11.73
CA ALA A 47 4.70 19.37 10.31
C ALA A 47 5.37 18.08 9.79
N LEU A 48 6.26 17.49 10.57
CA LEU A 48 6.91 16.22 10.24
C LEU A 48 5.91 15.08 10.24
N LEU A 49 5.04 15.03 11.24
CA LEU A 49 3.95 14.03 11.34
C LEU A 49 3.00 14.13 10.14
N GLN A 50 2.54 15.32 9.79
CA GLN A 50 1.68 15.55 8.63
C GLN A 50 2.37 15.10 7.32
N LYS A 51 3.66 15.35 7.16
CA LYS A 51 4.46 14.91 6.02
C LYS A 51 4.52 13.38 5.93
N LEU A 52 4.66 12.69 7.06
CA LEU A 52 4.70 11.22 7.12
C LEU A 52 3.35 10.59 6.81
N VAL A 53 2.27 11.14 7.36
CA VAL A 53 0.89 10.70 7.03
C VAL A 53 0.65 10.86 5.54
N ARG A 54 0.96 12.02 4.96
CA ARG A 54 0.80 12.26 3.52
C ARG A 54 1.59 11.25 2.66
N ARG A 55 2.80 10.90 3.06
CA ARG A 55 3.60 9.87 2.36
C ARG A 55 2.93 8.50 2.39
N ARG A 56 2.30 8.13 3.51
CA ARG A 56 1.53 6.88 3.60
C ARG A 56 0.33 6.90 2.66
N LEU A 57 -0.45 7.97 2.67
CA LEU A 57 -1.63 8.09 1.82
C LEU A 57 -1.30 7.95 0.34
N VAL A 58 -0.24 8.58 -0.15
CA VAL A 58 0.22 8.43 -1.55
C VAL A 58 0.56 6.97 -1.88
N ARG A 59 1.12 6.21 -0.94
CA ARG A 59 1.39 4.78 -1.15
C ARG A 59 0.11 3.95 -1.19
N LEU A 60 -0.86 4.26 -0.33
CA LEU A 60 -2.16 3.59 -0.33
C LEU A 60 -2.88 3.79 -1.66
N GLU A 61 -2.92 5.02 -2.19
CA GLU A 61 -3.53 5.34 -3.48
C GLU A 61 -2.95 4.51 -4.63
N ARG A 62 -1.63 4.28 -4.62
CA ARG A 62 -0.97 3.45 -5.63
C ARG A 62 -1.33 1.98 -5.51
N VAL A 63 -1.49 1.47 -4.30
CA VAL A 63 -2.00 0.10 -4.10
C VAL A 63 -3.42 0.00 -4.65
N VAL A 64 -4.28 0.98 -4.37
CA VAL A 64 -5.63 1.04 -4.91
C VAL A 64 -5.60 1.01 -6.44
N ALA A 65 -4.83 1.90 -7.07
CA ALA A 65 -4.74 2.00 -8.53
C ALA A 65 -4.17 0.72 -9.17
N ALA A 66 -3.16 0.11 -8.55
CA ALA A 66 -2.53 -1.11 -9.07
C ALA A 66 -3.45 -2.35 -9.05
N LEU A 67 -4.51 -2.32 -8.24
CA LEU A 67 -5.52 -3.37 -8.15
C LEU A 67 -6.85 -2.97 -8.82
N ASN A 68 -6.81 -2.00 -9.73
CA ASN A 68 -7.97 -1.46 -10.42
C ASN A 68 -9.06 -0.93 -9.46
N GLY A 69 -8.68 -0.55 -8.24
CA GLY A 69 -9.56 0.12 -7.30
C GLY A 69 -9.67 1.61 -7.61
N LYS A 70 -10.66 2.24 -7.01
CA LYS A 70 -10.91 3.68 -7.14
C LYS A 70 -10.90 4.34 -5.76
N VAL A 71 -10.10 5.38 -5.58
CA VAL A 71 -10.19 6.24 -4.39
C VAL A 71 -11.45 7.09 -4.51
N ILE A 72 -12.37 6.95 -3.55
CA ILE A 72 -13.65 7.67 -3.51
C ILE A 72 -13.49 8.97 -2.72
N ARG A 73 -12.79 8.91 -1.60
CA ARG A 73 -12.59 10.06 -0.72
C ARG A 73 -11.22 10.01 -0.07
N GLN A 74 -10.55 11.15 -0.03
CA GLN A 74 -9.36 11.37 0.79
C GLN A 74 -9.76 12.08 2.08
N MET A 75 -9.13 11.68 3.18
CA MET A 75 -9.28 12.29 4.49
C MET A 75 -7.89 12.74 4.99
N PRO A 76 -7.80 13.64 5.96
CA PRO A 76 -6.51 14.13 6.47
C PRO A 76 -5.57 13.00 6.92
N ARG A 77 -6.13 11.90 7.42
CA ARG A 77 -5.39 10.75 7.98
C ARG A 77 -5.82 9.40 7.38
N GLY A 78 -6.44 9.38 6.22
CA GLY A 78 -6.94 8.13 5.66
C GLY A 78 -7.48 8.30 4.24
N LEU A 79 -8.01 7.22 3.73
CA LEU A 79 -8.75 7.21 2.47
C LEU A 79 -9.88 6.19 2.50
N LEU A 80 -10.88 6.44 1.67
CA LEU A 80 -11.92 5.49 1.31
C LEU A 80 -11.71 5.08 -0.14
N ALA A 81 -11.60 3.79 -0.38
CA ALA A 81 -11.45 3.23 -1.72
C ALA A 81 -12.52 2.18 -2.00
N GLU A 82 -12.81 1.98 -3.29
CA GLU A 82 -13.74 0.98 -3.79
C GLU A 82 -13.01 -0.02 -4.67
N PHE A 83 -13.36 -1.30 -4.54
CA PHE A 83 -12.86 -2.41 -5.35
C PHE A 83 -14.04 -3.22 -5.89
N GLU A 84 -13.86 -3.82 -7.06
CA GLU A 84 -14.88 -4.64 -7.70
C GLU A 84 -14.99 -6.05 -7.10
N THR A 85 -13.93 -6.56 -6.45
CA THR A 85 -13.89 -7.91 -5.88
C THR A 85 -13.40 -7.91 -4.43
N ALA A 86 -13.89 -8.86 -3.64
CA ALA A 86 -13.45 -9.07 -2.25
C ALA A 86 -11.96 -9.39 -2.18
N GLU A 87 -11.47 -10.19 -3.13
CA GLU A 87 -10.07 -10.55 -3.23
C GLU A 87 -9.18 -9.32 -3.43
N ALA A 88 -9.54 -8.44 -4.39
CA ALA A 88 -8.78 -7.22 -4.64
C ALA A 88 -8.76 -6.30 -3.42
N ALA A 89 -9.89 -6.16 -2.71
CA ALA A 89 -9.99 -5.37 -1.49
C ALA A 89 -9.10 -5.93 -0.36
N VAL A 90 -9.17 -7.24 -0.09
CA VAL A 90 -8.40 -7.88 1.00
C VAL A 90 -6.91 -7.96 0.68
N LEU A 91 -6.55 -8.33 -0.56
CA LEU A 91 -5.15 -8.34 -1.00
C LEU A 91 -4.56 -6.93 -1.00
N GLY A 92 -5.36 -5.94 -1.42
CA GLY A 92 -5.01 -4.53 -1.36
C GLY A 92 -4.75 -4.06 0.06
N ALA A 93 -5.61 -4.43 1.01
CA ALA A 93 -5.42 -4.12 2.42
C ALA A 93 -4.11 -4.72 2.97
N GLY A 94 -3.81 -5.98 2.65
CA GLY A 94 -2.55 -6.60 3.04
C GLY A 94 -1.32 -5.90 2.45
N GLU A 95 -1.39 -5.48 1.20
CA GLU A 95 -0.29 -4.75 0.56
C GLU A 95 -0.14 -3.33 1.14
N MET A 96 -1.25 -2.66 1.48
CA MET A 96 -1.24 -1.37 2.19
C MET A 96 -0.53 -1.50 3.54
N GLN A 97 -0.83 -2.54 4.31
CA GLN A 97 -0.15 -2.83 5.58
C GLN A 97 1.35 -3.02 5.39
N ARG A 98 1.78 -3.89 4.48
CA ARG A 98 3.20 -4.12 4.20
C ARG A 98 3.93 -2.85 3.84
N ARG A 99 3.35 -2.01 2.96
CA ARG A 99 3.96 -0.75 2.54
C ARG A 99 3.98 0.31 3.63
N CYS A 100 3.06 0.26 4.58
CA CYS A 100 3.06 1.15 5.73
C CYS A 100 4.00 0.69 6.83
N ALA A 101 4.12 -0.61 7.09
CA ALA A 101 5.04 -1.18 8.07
C ALA A 101 6.52 -0.86 7.79
N VAL A 102 6.88 -0.70 6.52
CA VAL A 102 8.24 -0.38 6.07
C VAL A 102 8.60 1.11 6.24
N ILE A 103 7.61 2.00 6.49
CA ILE A 103 7.90 3.41 6.68
C ILE A 103 8.51 3.62 8.06
N PRO A 104 9.65 4.37 8.16
CA PRO A 104 10.30 4.59 9.44
C PRO A 104 9.33 5.15 10.46
N GLN A 105 9.45 4.61 11.63
CA GLN A 105 8.87 5.18 12.83
C GLN A 105 9.80 6.31 13.29
N ILE A 106 9.27 7.49 13.53
CA ILE A 106 10.05 8.55 14.18
C ILE A 106 10.10 8.19 15.64
N SER A 107 11.30 8.19 16.20
CA SER A 107 11.61 7.88 17.60
C SER A 107 10.39 7.99 18.51
N GLU A 108 9.74 6.98 18.97
CA GLU A 108 8.66 6.93 19.95
C GLU A 108 7.21 7.15 19.42
N THR A 109 6.98 7.57 18.18
CA THR A 109 5.63 7.59 17.60
C THR A 109 5.43 6.41 16.67
N GLN A 110 4.66 5.44 17.10
CA GLN A 110 4.23 4.34 16.23
C GLN A 110 3.07 4.82 15.37
N ILE A 111 3.24 4.81 14.07
CA ILE A 111 2.18 5.11 13.11
C ILE A 111 1.74 3.80 12.50
N ALA A 112 0.55 3.37 12.84
CA ALA A 112 -0.06 2.16 12.32
C ALA A 112 -1.16 2.49 11.30
N LEU A 113 -1.55 1.49 10.51
CA LEU A 113 -2.64 1.59 9.57
C LEU A 113 -3.75 0.64 9.98
N ASN A 114 -4.93 1.15 10.25
CA ASN A 114 -6.12 0.36 10.55
C ASN A 114 -7.03 0.32 9.33
N ILE A 115 -7.48 -0.87 8.94
CA ILE A 115 -8.28 -1.06 7.73
C ILE A 115 -9.56 -1.82 8.06
N GLY A 116 -10.69 -1.25 7.63
CA GLY A 116 -11.99 -1.90 7.67
C GLY A 116 -12.54 -2.11 6.25
N ILE A 117 -13.14 -3.26 5.99
CA ILE A 117 -13.67 -3.61 4.66
C ILE A 117 -15.12 -4.06 4.78
N GLU A 118 -16.01 -3.41 4.01
CA GLU A 118 -17.43 -3.75 3.92
C GLU A 118 -17.86 -3.89 2.47
N SER A 119 -18.89 -4.69 2.21
CA SER A 119 -19.49 -4.84 0.90
C SER A 119 -20.76 -3.99 0.77
N THR A 120 -20.98 -3.42 -0.41
CA THR A 120 -22.21 -2.69 -0.73
C THR A 120 -22.61 -2.92 -2.19
N GLU A 121 -23.80 -2.47 -2.57
CA GLU A 121 -24.20 -2.43 -3.96
C GLU A 121 -23.58 -1.22 -4.66
N ALA A 122 -23.10 -1.39 -5.90
CA ALA A 122 -22.63 -0.27 -6.70
C ALA A 122 -23.81 0.68 -6.98
N MET A 123 -23.72 1.87 -6.43
CA MET A 123 -24.71 2.95 -6.64
C MET A 123 -23.99 4.20 -7.12
N ALA A 124 -24.71 5.03 -7.88
CA ALA A 124 -24.24 6.39 -8.12
C ALA A 124 -24.21 7.14 -6.77
N ARG A 125 -22.99 7.41 -6.27
CA ARG A 125 -22.81 8.09 -4.99
C ARG A 125 -22.83 9.60 -5.22
N SER A 126 -23.68 10.28 -4.42
CA SER A 126 -23.55 11.73 -4.26
C SER A 126 -22.30 12.05 -3.45
N ALA A 127 -21.59 13.12 -3.79
CA ALA A 127 -20.38 13.53 -3.07
C ALA A 127 -20.65 13.84 -1.58
N ASP A 128 -21.91 14.23 -1.26
CA ASP A 128 -22.31 14.68 0.07
C ASP A 128 -23.02 13.60 0.90
N ALA A 129 -23.39 12.45 0.30
CA ALA A 129 -24.08 11.38 1.01
C ALA A 129 -23.07 10.33 1.52
N ILE A 130 -23.13 10.04 2.80
CA ILE A 130 -22.36 8.95 3.43
C ILE A 130 -23.12 7.64 3.21
N ASP A 131 -22.49 6.68 2.56
CA ASP A 131 -23.04 5.33 2.41
C ASP A 131 -23.06 4.62 3.79
N PRO A 132 -24.14 3.97 4.20
CA PRO A 132 -24.15 3.19 5.43
C PRO A 132 -23.00 2.17 5.52
N ALA A 133 -22.60 1.56 4.42
CA ALA A 133 -21.47 0.64 4.37
C ALA A 133 -20.12 1.33 4.64
N GLU A 134 -19.99 2.63 4.34
CA GLU A 134 -18.82 3.42 4.73
C GLU A 134 -18.70 3.52 6.25
N LEU A 135 -19.81 3.78 6.94
CA LEU A 135 -19.83 3.84 8.41
C LEU A 135 -19.46 2.49 9.04
N VAL A 136 -19.91 1.38 8.42
CA VAL A 136 -19.52 0.05 8.86
C VAL A 136 -18.02 -0.18 8.63
N ALA A 137 -17.48 0.19 7.49
CA ALA A 137 -16.04 0.07 7.20
C ALA A 137 -15.19 0.89 8.18
N ILE A 138 -15.62 2.11 8.53
CA ILE A 138 -14.98 2.95 9.56
C ILE A 138 -15.02 2.25 10.93
N LYS A 139 -16.18 1.70 11.33
CA LYS A 139 -16.33 0.98 12.58
C LYS A 139 -15.42 -0.25 12.64
N LEU A 140 -15.37 -1.04 11.56
CA LEU A 140 -14.50 -2.21 11.45
C LEU A 140 -13.01 -1.82 11.62
N ALA A 141 -12.57 -0.71 11.01
CA ALA A 141 -11.19 -0.23 11.15
C ALA A 141 -10.80 0.15 12.59
N SER A 142 -11.78 0.51 13.41
CA SER A 142 -11.58 0.91 14.82
C SER A 142 -11.75 -0.23 15.83
N MET A 143 -12.16 -1.43 15.41
CA MET A 143 -12.55 -2.51 16.33
C MET A 143 -11.36 -3.21 17.01
N LEU A 144 -10.22 -3.29 16.35
CA LEU A 144 -9.03 -3.98 16.86
C LEU A 144 -7.88 -2.99 17.08
N GLY A 145 -6.82 -3.49 17.71
CA GLY A 145 -5.60 -2.73 17.91
C GLY A 145 -4.92 -2.28 16.61
N GLU A 146 -3.84 -1.55 16.77
CA GLU A 146 -3.09 -0.95 15.68
C GLU A 146 -2.55 -1.98 14.67
N GLY A 147 -2.52 -1.59 13.41
CA GLY A 147 -2.03 -2.45 12.33
C GLY A 147 -3.03 -3.53 11.91
N SER A 148 -4.29 -3.43 12.31
CA SER A 148 -5.30 -4.45 12.03
C SER A 148 -5.97 -4.28 10.66
N VAL A 149 -6.43 -5.41 10.11
CA VAL A 149 -7.35 -5.47 8.97
C VAL A 149 -8.58 -6.25 9.40
N VAL A 150 -9.75 -5.62 9.34
CA VAL A 150 -11.01 -6.21 9.77
C VAL A 150 -12.02 -6.17 8.63
N VAL A 151 -12.71 -7.28 8.42
CA VAL A 151 -13.70 -7.44 7.35
C VAL A 151 -15.05 -7.86 7.92
N SER A 152 -16.14 -7.49 7.29
CA SER A 152 -17.47 -8.00 7.63
C SER A 152 -17.65 -9.47 7.20
N ALA A 153 -18.68 -10.13 7.74
CA ALA A 153 -19.05 -11.48 7.34
C ALA A 153 -19.41 -11.56 5.84
N ALA A 154 -20.00 -10.50 5.28
CA ALA A 154 -20.34 -10.45 3.86
C ALA A 154 -19.09 -10.47 2.97
N VAL A 155 -18.04 -9.75 3.36
CA VAL A 155 -16.73 -9.77 2.68
C VAL A 155 -16.08 -11.13 2.84
N MET A 156 -16.00 -11.69 4.06
CA MET A 156 -15.43 -13.00 4.34
C MET A 156 -16.09 -14.10 3.49
N ASN A 157 -17.42 -14.09 3.39
CA ASN A 157 -18.17 -15.06 2.59
C ASN A 157 -17.93 -14.94 1.09
N ALA A 158 -17.51 -13.78 0.60
CA ALA A 158 -17.19 -13.53 -0.80
C ALA A 158 -15.77 -13.95 -1.18
N LEU A 159 -14.87 -14.21 -0.21
CA LEU A 159 -13.49 -14.63 -0.45
C LEU A 159 -13.41 -16.07 -0.95
N SER A 160 -12.40 -16.37 -1.75
CA SER A 160 -12.01 -17.73 -2.12
C SER A 160 -11.54 -18.55 -0.91
N PRO A 161 -11.66 -19.89 -0.96
CA PRO A 161 -11.24 -20.76 0.15
C PRO A 161 -9.77 -20.59 0.56
N SER A 162 -8.90 -20.21 -0.38
CA SER A 162 -7.48 -19.95 -0.12
C SER A 162 -7.27 -18.73 0.76
N LEU A 163 -7.99 -17.63 0.50
CA LEU A 163 -7.87 -16.39 1.27
C LEU A 163 -8.60 -16.48 2.61
N ARG A 164 -9.66 -17.26 2.71
CA ARG A 164 -10.37 -17.49 3.99
C ARG A 164 -9.48 -18.11 5.06
N LYS A 165 -8.42 -18.82 4.70
CA LYS A 165 -7.45 -19.40 5.67
C LYS A 165 -6.72 -18.32 6.48
N ALA A 166 -6.62 -17.11 5.95
CA ALA A 166 -6.03 -15.96 6.65
C ALA A 166 -7.05 -15.17 7.49
N VAL A 167 -8.31 -15.62 7.56
CA VAL A 167 -9.40 -14.90 8.22
C VAL A 167 -9.83 -15.63 9.47
N SER A 168 -9.91 -14.93 10.60
CA SER A 168 -10.36 -15.45 11.90
C SER A 168 -11.51 -14.61 12.44
N ARG A 169 -12.47 -15.25 13.10
CA ARG A 169 -13.58 -14.53 13.73
C ARG A 169 -13.06 -13.68 14.90
N VAL A 170 -13.51 -12.44 14.95
CA VAL A 170 -13.31 -11.58 16.13
C VAL A 170 -14.33 -11.98 17.20
N ALA A 171 -13.90 -12.07 18.46
CA ALA A 171 -14.81 -12.34 19.57
C ALA A 171 -15.87 -11.23 19.67
N ASP A 172 -17.10 -11.63 19.95
CA ASP A 172 -18.26 -10.77 19.93
C ASP A 172 -18.38 -10.05 21.29
N ASP A 173 -17.85 -8.85 21.40
CA ASP A 173 -17.97 -7.99 22.59
C ASP A 173 -19.17 -7.02 22.48
N GLY A 174 -20.33 -7.52 22.01
CA GLY A 174 -21.57 -6.74 21.98
C GLY A 174 -21.74 -5.81 20.77
N ILE A 175 -21.13 -6.15 19.64
CA ILE A 175 -21.24 -5.37 18.40
C ILE A 175 -22.18 -6.06 17.41
N ASP A 176 -23.18 -5.35 16.89
CA ASP A 176 -24.20 -5.86 15.93
C ASP A 176 -23.64 -6.33 14.56
N VAL A 177 -22.34 -6.26 14.32
CA VAL A 177 -21.70 -6.64 13.07
C VAL A 177 -20.76 -7.80 13.30
N ALA A 178 -21.04 -8.97 12.68
CA ALA A 178 -20.12 -10.10 12.69
C ALA A 178 -18.82 -9.73 11.94
N ALA A 179 -17.76 -9.50 12.71
CA ALA A 179 -16.48 -9.04 12.23
C ALA A 179 -15.43 -10.17 12.22
N HIS A 180 -14.49 -10.08 11.29
CA HIS A 180 -13.40 -11.04 11.12
C HIS A 180 -12.09 -10.30 10.94
N SER A 181 -11.06 -10.69 11.69
CA SER A 181 -9.71 -10.19 11.49
C SER A 181 -9.03 -10.94 10.36
N VAL A 182 -8.20 -10.22 9.59
CA VAL A 182 -7.39 -10.79 8.52
C VAL A 182 -5.94 -10.79 8.97
N ASN A 183 -5.32 -11.97 9.05
CA ASN A 183 -3.87 -12.07 9.17
C ASN A 183 -3.24 -11.72 7.82
N TRP A 184 -2.96 -10.43 7.62
CA TRP A 184 -2.46 -9.91 6.35
C TRP A 184 -1.04 -10.39 6.00
N GLU A 185 -0.26 -10.86 6.98
CA GLU A 185 1.06 -11.47 6.75
C GLU A 185 0.94 -12.81 6.00
N MET A 186 -0.15 -13.55 6.22
CA MET A 186 -0.44 -14.80 5.51
C MET A 186 -0.95 -14.59 4.08
N LEU A 187 -1.32 -13.37 3.70
CA LEU A 187 -1.79 -13.08 2.34
C LEU A 187 -0.62 -13.14 1.35
N PRO A 188 -0.86 -13.64 0.11
CA PRO A 188 0.18 -13.64 -0.91
C PRO A 188 0.66 -12.23 -1.21
N MET A 189 1.99 -12.06 -1.37
CA MET A 189 2.56 -10.79 -1.80
C MET A 189 2.15 -10.50 -3.25
N LEU A 190 1.62 -9.31 -3.48
CA LEU A 190 1.27 -8.86 -4.82
C LEU A 190 2.52 -8.34 -5.54
N LYS A 191 2.78 -8.88 -6.73
CA LYS A 191 3.70 -8.27 -7.67
C LYS A 191 3.01 -7.07 -8.32
N LEU A 192 2.90 -5.96 -7.59
CA LEU A 192 2.34 -4.74 -8.18
C LEU A 192 3.30 -4.20 -9.23
N PRO A 193 2.80 -3.75 -10.39
CA PRO A 193 3.64 -3.13 -11.39
C PRO A 193 4.33 -1.92 -10.75
N ALA A 194 5.64 -1.85 -10.83
CA ALA A 194 6.37 -0.62 -10.55
C ALA A 194 5.77 0.44 -11.48
N ALA A 195 5.33 1.58 -10.91
CA ALA A 195 4.78 2.68 -11.69
C ALA A 195 5.69 2.95 -12.89
N THR A 196 5.16 2.75 -14.10
CA THR A 196 5.78 2.86 -15.43
C THR A 196 7.21 3.44 -15.42
N ALA A 197 8.17 2.63 -15.05
CA ALA A 197 9.57 2.86 -15.34
C ALA A 197 9.92 1.94 -16.50
N GLN A 198 10.54 2.51 -17.51
CA GLN A 198 11.09 1.80 -18.65
C GLN A 198 11.74 0.48 -18.20
N LYS A 199 11.39 -0.56 -18.93
CA LYS A 199 11.75 -1.96 -18.78
C LYS A 199 13.20 -2.14 -18.29
N ALA A 200 13.39 -2.18 -16.96
CA ALA A 200 14.60 -2.75 -16.38
C ALA A 200 14.50 -4.28 -16.50
N PRO A 201 15.59 -5.00 -16.73
CA PRO A 201 15.57 -6.44 -16.87
C PRO A 201 14.90 -7.07 -15.64
N GLU A 202 14.02 -8.00 -15.89
CA GLU A 202 13.24 -8.74 -14.89
C GLU A 202 14.21 -9.64 -14.10
N LEU A 203 14.71 -9.12 -12.98
CA LEU A 203 15.49 -9.90 -12.03
C LEU A 203 14.52 -10.80 -11.26
N ILE A 204 14.52 -12.07 -11.60
CA ILE A 204 13.86 -13.12 -10.83
C ILE A 204 14.62 -13.24 -9.51
N VAL A 205 14.08 -12.67 -8.43
CA VAL A 205 14.65 -12.84 -7.07
C VAL A 205 14.04 -14.12 -6.49
N PRO A 206 14.85 -15.18 -6.28
CA PRO A 206 14.35 -16.38 -5.59
C PRO A 206 13.99 -16.06 -4.13
N PRO A 207 13.13 -16.86 -3.47
CA PRO A 207 12.81 -16.67 -2.07
C PRO A 207 14.07 -16.87 -1.22
N VAL A 208 14.39 -15.85 -0.43
CA VAL A 208 15.62 -15.82 0.39
C VAL A 208 15.30 -16.27 1.80
N GLN A 209 16.06 -17.25 2.28
CA GLN A 209 16.17 -17.64 3.69
C GLN A 209 17.44 -16.99 4.26
N GLY A 210 17.30 -15.92 5.03
CA GLY A 210 18.45 -15.27 5.69
C GLY A 210 17.99 -14.18 6.67
N HIS A 211 18.68 -14.06 7.79
CA HIS A 211 18.40 -13.10 8.88
C HIS A 211 19.21 -11.79 8.77
N ALA A 212 19.59 -11.39 7.55
CA ALA A 212 20.28 -10.12 7.35
C ALA A 212 19.30 -8.95 7.29
N SER A 213 19.65 -7.84 7.93
CA SER A 213 18.92 -6.57 7.85
C SER A 213 19.85 -5.45 7.40
N VAL A 214 19.28 -4.42 6.78
CA VAL A 214 20.01 -3.20 6.44
C VAL A 214 19.35 -1.99 7.10
N ALA A 215 20.15 -1.23 7.82
CA ALA A 215 19.73 0.01 8.45
C ALA A 215 20.23 1.21 7.62
N PHE A 216 19.36 2.22 7.46
CA PHE A 216 19.71 3.48 6.82
C PHE A 216 19.46 4.64 7.77
N SER A 217 20.22 5.73 7.62
CA SER A 217 20.01 6.99 8.33
C SER A 217 20.05 8.15 7.35
N LEU A 218 19.00 8.99 7.36
CA LEU A 218 18.89 10.19 6.53
C LEU A 218 18.42 11.36 7.38
N ALA A 219 19.24 12.40 7.52
CA ALA A 219 18.90 13.59 8.33
C ALA A 219 18.40 13.23 9.75
N GLY A 220 19.01 12.24 10.40
CA GLY A 220 18.63 11.78 11.74
C GLY A 220 17.47 10.77 11.77
N ILE A 221 16.78 10.54 10.64
CA ILE A 221 15.71 9.55 10.53
C ILE A 221 16.34 8.18 10.27
N GLN A 222 15.96 7.18 11.06
CA GLN A 222 16.40 5.81 10.90
C GLN A 222 15.39 4.99 10.11
N PHE A 223 15.90 4.06 9.28
CA PHE A 223 15.12 3.10 8.51
C PHE A 223 15.74 1.73 8.72
N SER A 224 14.96 0.69 8.91
CA SER A 224 15.46 -0.67 8.99
C SER A 224 14.63 -1.59 8.12
N PHE A 225 15.28 -2.43 7.33
CA PHE A 225 14.63 -3.38 6.42
C PHE A 225 15.25 -4.76 6.62
N GLY A 226 14.43 -5.74 6.92
CA GLY A 226 14.83 -7.13 7.02
C GLY A 226 14.76 -7.86 5.68
N SER A 227 15.10 -9.14 5.69
CA SER A 227 15.05 -10.04 4.52
C SER A 227 13.65 -10.21 3.92
N ASN A 228 12.59 -9.94 4.71
CA ASN A 228 11.19 -9.92 4.26
C ASN A 228 10.87 -8.74 3.34
N HIS A 229 11.80 -7.79 3.18
CA HIS A 229 11.70 -6.66 2.27
C HIS A 229 12.79 -6.73 1.18
N PRO A 230 12.61 -7.57 0.16
CA PRO A 230 13.67 -7.91 -0.78
C PRO A 230 14.10 -6.76 -1.70
N VAL A 231 13.29 -5.72 -1.83
CA VAL A 231 13.59 -4.56 -2.69
C VAL A 231 13.24 -3.27 -1.96
N ILE A 232 14.24 -2.43 -1.71
CA ILE A 232 14.12 -1.10 -1.10
C ILE A 232 14.29 -0.07 -2.20
N THR A 233 13.31 0.81 -2.39
CA THR A 233 13.33 1.86 -3.41
C THR A 233 13.77 3.19 -2.81
N ILE A 234 14.65 3.92 -3.50
CA ILE A 234 15.22 5.19 -3.06
C ILE A 234 15.10 6.23 -4.17
N GLY A 235 14.66 7.44 -3.83
CA GLY A 235 14.56 8.52 -4.81
C GLY A 235 13.78 9.72 -4.30
N ARG A 236 13.61 10.74 -5.15
CA ARG A 236 12.92 11.99 -4.78
C ARG A 236 11.41 11.86 -4.69
N ASP A 237 10.81 10.92 -5.41
CA ASP A 237 9.37 10.71 -5.35
C ASP A 237 9.00 10.11 -3.98
N PRO A 238 7.96 10.65 -3.31
CA PRO A 238 7.48 10.14 -2.02
C PRO A 238 7.00 8.69 -2.05
N VAL A 239 6.88 8.09 -3.22
CA VAL A 239 6.54 6.67 -3.39
C VAL A 239 7.68 5.74 -2.99
N ASN A 240 8.93 6.20 -3.04
CA ASN A 240 10.06 5.37 -2.67
C ASN A 240 10.02 5.01 -1.18
N ASP A 241 10.59 3.87 -0.82
CA ASP A 241 10.74 3.45 0.56
C ASP A 241 11.57 4.47 1.35
N ILE A 242 12.61 5.00 0.73
CA ILE A 242 13.40 6.11 1.26
C ILE A 242 13.29 7.30 0.29
N MET A 243 12.60 8.36 0.73
CA MET A 243 12.54 9.59 -0.03
C MET A 243 13.74 10.48 0.33
N VAL A 244 14.53 10.83 -0.67
CA VAL A 244 15.62 11.81 -0.55
C VAL A 244 15.18 13.12 -1.20
N ASN A 245 15.01 14.16 -0.40
CA ASN A 245 14.56 15.46 -0.90
C ASN A 245 15.75 16.27 -1.47
N ASP A 246 16.22 15.84 -2.66
CA ASP A 246 17.27 16.52 -3.42
C ASP A 246 16.80 16.74 -4.85
N PRO A 247 16.91 17.94 -5.42
CA PRO A 247 16.48 18.26 -6.78
C PRO A 247 17.26 17.48 -7.86
N LYS A 248 18.48 17.01 -7.56
CA LYS A 248 19.32 16.22 -8.47
C LYS A 248 18.99 14.72 -8.42
N ALA A 249 18.26 14.28 -7.39
CA ALA A 249 17.76 12.93 -7.31
C ALA A 249 16.64 12.71 -8.33
N SER A 250 16.68 11.60 -9.06
CA SER A 250 15.57 11.14 -9.91
C SER A 250 14.37 10.75 -9.04
N ARG A 251 13.16 10.80 -9.59
CA ARG A 251 11.94 10.37 -8.90
C ARG A 251 12.08 8.96 -8.36
N GLN A 252 12.52 8.03 -9.18
CA GLN A 252 13.04 6.72 -8.79
C GLN A 252 14.53 6.74 -9.14
N HIS A 253 15.40 6.65 -8.14
CA HIS A 253 16.82 6.87 -8.35
C HIS A 253 17.63 5.58 -8.32
N CYS A 254 17.50 4.82 -7.25
CA CYS A 254 18.15 3.52 -7.14
C CYS A 254 17.29 2.56 -6.30
N LYS A 255 17.67 1.28 -6.33
CA LYS A 255 17.06 0.22 -5.54
C LYS A 255 18.16 -0.52 -4.77
N ILE A 256 17.86 -0.95 -3.56
CA ILE A 256 18.67 -1.93 -2.84
C ILE A 256 17.92 -3.25 -2.90
N ILE A 257 18.56 -4.29 -3.40
CA ILE A 257 17.96 -5.62 -3.59
C ILE A 257 18.69 -6.60 -2.68
N PHE A 258 17.95 -7.33 -1.83
CA PHE A 258 18.50 -8.44 -1.06
C PHE A 258 18.53 -9.70 -1.91
N GLN A 259 19.71 -10.29 -2.09
CA GLN A 259 19.93 -11.47 -2.91
C GLN A 259 21.14 -12.27 -2.41
N HIS A 260 21.02 -13.60 -2.30
CA HIS A 260 22.12 -14.51 -1.92
C HIS A 260 22.88 -14.04 -0.67
N ASP A 261 22.15 -13.77 0.41
CA ASP A 261 22.66 -13.30 1.71
C ASP A 261 23.40 -11.95 1.68
N GLY A 262 23.22 -11.17 0.62
CA GLY A 262 23.80 -9.84 0.45
C GLY A 262 22.86 -8.82 -0.13
N TYR A 263 23.24 -7.57 -0.07
CA TYR A 263 22.50 -6.46 -0.66
C TYR A 263 23.23 -5.94 -1.91
N LEU A 264 22.46 -5.66 -2.95
CA LEU A 264 22.94 -5.06 -4.20
C LEU A 264 22.32 -3.67 -4.37
N LEU A 265 23.14 -2.66 -4.67
CA LEU A 265 22.66 -1.37 -5.14
C LEU A 265 22.51 -1.42 -6.66
N VAL A 266 21.33 -1.05 -7.15
CA VAL A 266 21.01 -0.97 -8.59
C VAL A 266 20.63 0.46 -8.92
N ASP A 267 21.45 1.15 -9.71
CA ASP A 267 21.17 2.51 -10.17
C ASP A 267 20.30 2.50 -11.42
N VAL A 268 19.22 3.32 -11.39
CA VAL A 268 18.31 3.52 -12.52
C VAL A 268 18.08 5.02 -12.77
N SER A 269 19.02 5.85 -12.31
CA SER A 269 18.89 7.29 -12.31
C SER A 269 19.47 7.95 -13.57
N THR A 270 19.12 9.23 -13.78
CA THR A 270 19.71 10.05 -14.84
C THR A 270 21.11 10.51 -14.50
N ASN A 271 21.35 10.88 -13.22
CA ASN A 271 22.58 11.53 -12.79
C ASN A 271 23.59 10.60 -12.12
N GLY A 272 23.19 9.34 -11.83
CA GLY A 272 24.02 8.34 -11.16
C GLY A 272 23.93 8.41 -9.64
N THR A 273 24.18 7.28 -9.00
CA THR A 273 24.27 7.13 -7.54
C THR A 273 25.74 7.21 -7.12
N PHE A 274 26.04 8.01 -6.13
CA PHE A 274 27.40 8.13 -5.57
C PHE A 274 27.46 7.36 -4.26
N MET A 275 28.40 6.44 -4.13
CA MET A 275 28.59 5.61 -2.94
C MET A 275 30.02 5.78 -2.43
N ALA A 276 30.16 6.06 -1.13
CA ALA A 276 31.43 6.08 -0.42
C ALA A 276 31.44 5.09 0.75
N VAL A 277 32.55 4.43 0.96
CA VAL A 277 32.78 3.47 2.04
C VAL A 277 33.81 4.07 3.00
N ASP A 278 33.55 4.06 4.29
CA ASP A 278 34.49 4.47 5.37
C ASP A 278 35.20 5.81 5.13
N GLY A 279 34.48 6.83 4.65
CA GLY A 279 35.05 8.14 4.37
C GLY A 279 35.95 8.20 3.14
N GLY A 280 36.01 7.12 2.37
CA GLY A 280 36.73 7.05 1.10
C GLY A 280 36.16 7.94 0.00
N LYS A 281 36.87 8.05 -1.12
CA LYS A 281 36.39 8.80 -2.28
C LYS A 281 35.10 8.18 -2.83
N PRO A 282 34.04 8.98 -3.09
CA PRO A 282 32.79 8.47 -3.65
C PRO A 282 33.03 7.91 -5.07
N ARG A 283 32.45 6.70 -5.30
CA ARG A 283 32.38 6.07 -6.62
C ARG A 283 31.02 6.38 -7.23
N ILE A 284 30.99 6.73 -8.50
CA ILE A 284 29.74 6.88 -9.24
C ILE A 284 29.30 5.53 -9.81
N ILE A 285 28.04 5.23 -9.62
CA ILE A 285 27.32 4.06 -10.18
C ILE A 285 26.25 4.63 -11.10
N ARG A 286 26.28 4.25 -12.38
CA ARG A 286 25.32 4.76 -13.36
C ARG A 286 24.83 3.61 -14.25
N ASN A 287 23.52 3.37 -14.26
CA ASN A 287 22.90 2.25 -14.97
C ASN A 287 23.62 0.91 -14.73
N ALA A 288 24.05 0.70 -13.48
CA ALA A 288 24.86 -0.44 -13.08
C ALA A 288 24.41 -0.98 -11.74
N MET A 289 24.88 -2.17 -11.43
CA MET A 289 24.61 -2.83 -10.16
C MET A 289 25.95 -3.12 -9.46
N LEU A 290 25.99 -2.91 -8.15
CA LEU A 290 27.16 -3.11 -7.32
C LEU A 290 26.77 -3.73 -5.98
N PRO A 291 27.53 -4.72 -5.45
CA PRO A 291 27.33 -5.20 -4.09
C PRO A 291 27.42 -4.04 -3.07
N LEU A 292 26.46 -4.00 -2.15
CA LEU A 292 26.46 -3.03 -1.08
C LEU A 292 27.47 -3.49 -0.01
N PRO A 293 28.48 -2.68 0.34
CA PRO A 293 29.42 -3.03 1.42
C PRO A 293 28.70 -3.03 2.78
N ARG A 294 29.38 -3.51 3.82
CA ARG A 294 28.81 -3.63 5.15
C ARG A 294 28.28 -2.29 5.71
N ASN A 295 28.99 -1.20 5.41
CA ASN A 295 28.59 0.15 5.79
C ASN A 295 29.06 1.17 4.74
N GLY A 296 28.51 2.36 4.80
CA GLY A 296 28.90 3.45 3.92
C GLY A 296 27.86 4.55 3.82
N CYS A 297 28.00 5.39 2.81
CA CYS A 297 27.02 6.42 2.50
C CYS A 297 26.69 6.48 1.01
N ILE A 298 25.47 6.87 0.72
CA ILE A 298 24.92 7.05 -0.63
C ILE A 298 24.43 8.48 -0.77
N SER A 299 24.78 9.12 -1.89
CA SER A 299 24.17 10.39 -2.30
C SER A 299 23.65 10.29 -3.72
N LEU A 300 22.55 10.99 -4.03
CA LEU A 300 21.79 10.83 -5.25
C LEU A 300 22.06 11.99 -6.21
N GLY A 301 22.61 11.68 -7.40
CA GLY A 301 22.78 12.65 -8.47
C GLY A 301 23.99 13.60 -8.33
N HIS A 302 24.70 13.58 -7.20
CA HIS A 302 25.95 14.33 -6.97
C HIS A 302 26.76 13.71 -5.83
N PRO A 303 28.10 13.96 -5.77
CA PRO A 303 28.90 13.53 -4.63
C PRO A 303 28.45 14.25 -3.34
N SER A 304 28.49 13.52 -2.21
CA SER A 304 28.19 14.08 -0.89
C SER A 304 29.18 15.22 -0.54
N ARG A 305 28.65 16.25 0.15
CA ARG A 305 29.42 17.36 0.71
C ARG A 305 29.34 17.33 2.23
N PRO A 306 30.33 17.88 2.94
CA PRO A 306 30.23 18.04 4.39
C PRO A 306 28.96 18.83 4.77
N GLY A 307 28.19 18.31 5.71
CA GLY A 307 26.93 18.93 6.15
C GLY A 307 25.71 18.69 5.26
N ASP A 308 25.82 17.84 4.23
CA ASP A 308 24.71 17.52 3.33
C ASP A 308 23.70 16.61 4.03
N SER A 309 22.51 17.14 4.26
CA SER A 309 21.39 16.41 4.90
C SER A 309 20.74 15.36 3.96
N ALA A 310 21.05 15.38 2.67
CA ALA A 310 20.53 14.44 1.68
C ALA A 310 21.38 13.17 1.54
N VAL A 311 22.43 13.02 2.37
CA VAL A 311 23.27 11.83 2.38
C VAL A 311 22.62 10.73 3.20
N LEU A 312 22.44 9.58 2.57
CA LEU A 312 21.90 8.37 3.17
C LEU A 312 23.06 7.50 3.69
N LYS A 313 23.22 7.38 5.00
CA LYS A 313 24.17 6.44 5.61
C LYS A 313 23.51 5.08 5.71
N PHE A 314 24.26 4.01 5.54
CA PHE A 314 23.74 2.64 5.66
C PHE A 314 24.69 1.71 6.43
N GLU A 315 24.11 0.70 7.04
CA GLU A 315 24.81 -0.38 7.75
C GLU A 315 24.05 -1.70 7.54
N ILE A 316 24.75 -2.74 7.10
CA ILE A 316 24.21 -4.10 7.03
C ILE A 316 24.48 -4.79 8.37
N ARG A 317 23.41 -5.31 9.00
CA ARG A 317 23.44 -6.08 10.23
C ARG A 317 23.10 -7.52 9.91
N THR A 318 23.94 -8.43 10.36
CA THR A 318 23.71 -9.87 10.23
C THR A 318 23.43 -10.40 11.64
N GLU A 319 22.23 -10.92 11.86
CA GLU A 319 21.94 -11.64 13.09
C GLU A 319 22.60 -13.02 12.99
N ILE A 320 23.58 -13.26 13.85
CA ILE A 320 24.18 -14.58 14.04
C ILE A 320 23.29 -15.31 15.04
N SER A 321 22.62 -16.38 14.60
CA SER A 321 21.86 -17.29 15.46
C SER A 321 22.78 -18.08 16.36
#